data_a9af42ade7b4bfd8782a4fd874f2334b
#
_entry.id   a9af42ade7b4bfd8782a4fd874f2334b
#
_cell.length_a   1.000
_cell.length_b   1.000
_cell.length_c   1.000
_cell.angle_alpha   90.00
_cell.angle_beta   90.00
_cell.angle_gamma   90.00
#
_symmetry.space_group_name_H-M   'P 1'
#
loop_
_entity.id
_entity.type
_entity.pdbx_description
1 polymer ?
#
loop_
_entity_poly.entity_id
_entity_poly.type
_entity_poly.pdbx_seq_one_letter_code
_entity_poly.pdbx_strand_id
1 'polypeptide(L)'
;MKKRWLSTALCAAMAAGTLAGCGLKTPETTTAAPAATEAAKEETKAEEKTEAAEGETKAEAAASGKYDTANMPEVTLVYAEVNPLDTIVGQMAIDFKEKVEELSDGKMTIDVQASGVLGSENDVLDTMLGGGGTIDMSRISAFALNGYGAKKSLLLSIPYTFADREHFWNFATSDLADEFLAEPVEQGLGVRGLFYGEEGFRHFFFKEEANTLEDLKGLKIRVSNDPVMTGMVAGLGANATV
;
A
#
# COMPACT_ATOMS: atom_id res chain seq x y z
N MET A 1 35.53 6.94 47.14
CA MET A 1 35.42 5.74 48.01
C MET A 1 34.45 4.80 47.34
N LYS A 2 34.96 3.73 46.67
CA LYS A 2 34.79 2.31 47.02
C LYS A 2 33.29 1.87 47.01
N LYS A 3 32.80 0.92 46.21
CA LYS A 3 33.24 -0.42 45.71
C LYS A 3 32.25 -0.79 44.58
N ARG A 4 32.54 -1.23 43.41
CA ARG A 4 33.07 -2.51 42.88
C ARG A 4 32.51 -3.77 43.57
N TRP A 5 32.04 -4.67 42.75
CA TRP A 5 32.10 -6.15 42.72
C TRP A 5 30.76 -6.73 42.26
N LEU A 6 30.75 -7.41 41.13
CA LEU A 6 31.05 -8.80 40.70
C LEU A 6 29.87 -9.74 40.96
N SER A 7 29.42 -10.43 39.96
CA SER A 7 29.80 -11.81 39.57
C SER A 7 28.96 -12.23 38.36
N THR A 8 29.52 -12.51 37.27
CA THR A 8 30.05 -13.77 36.70
C THR A 8 29.20 -15.00 36.87
N ALA A 9 28.77 -15.50 35.67
CA ALA A 9 28.80 -16.88 35.21
C ALA A 9 27.84 -17.89 35.81
N LEU A 10 27.05 -18.51 34.96
CA LEU A 10 27.03 -19.96 34.89
C LEU A 10 26.68 -20.41 33.45
N CYS A 11 27.68 -21.10 32.89
CA CYS A 11 27.63 -21.86 31.65
C CYS A 11 26.93 -23.21 31.83
N ALA A 12 26.33 -23.68 30.74
CA ALA A 12 26.36 -25.05 30.23
C ALA A 12 25.80 -26.22 31.05
N ALA A 13 24.85 -26.91 30.43
CA ALA A 13 24.76 -28.38 30.26
C ALA A 13 23.76 -28.63 29.14
N MET A 14 24.12 -29.04 28.04
CA MET A 14 24.36 -30.31 27.36
C MET A 14 23.60 -31.49 27.95
N ALA A 15 22.80 -32.14 27.10
CA ALA A 15 22.82 -33.58 26.70
C ALA A 15 21.48 -33.86 26.07
N ALA A 16 21.32 -34.19 24.79
CA ALA A 16 21.55 -35.46 24.16
C ALA A 16 20.66 -36.60 24.72
N GLY A 17 19.73 -37.04 23.91
CA GLY A 17 18.86 -38.21 24.13
C GLY A 17 17.96 -38.35 22.92
N THR A 18 18.41 -38.94 21.90
CA THR A 18 18.28 -40.32 21.37
C THR A 18 16.90 -40.65 20.80
N LEU A 19 16.92 -40.91 19.55
CA LEU A 19 16.15 -41.75 18.63
C LEU A 19 15.33 -42.88 19.24
N ALA A 20 14.08 -43.00 18.81
CA ALA A 20 13.34 -44.19 18.43
C ALA A 20 12.03 -43.71 17.78
N GLY A 21 11.65 -43.95 16.55
CA GLY A 21 11.75 -45.08 15.71
C GLY A 21 10.41 -45.78 15.65
N CYS A 22 9.89 -46.05 14.47
CA CYS A 22 8.69 -46.76 14.09
C CYS A 22 7.43 -45.89 13.89
N GLY A 23 6.74 -45.95 12.77
CA GLY A 23 6.79 -46.81 11.60
C GLY A 23 5.59 -46.54 10.73
N LEU A 24 5.85 -46.61 9.48
CA LEU A 24 5.00 -46.74 8.32
C LEU A 24 3.51 -47.10 8.53
N LYS A 25 2.64 -46.40 7.76
CA LYS A 25 1.77 -47.07 6.77
C LYS A 25 1.19 -46.06 5.80
N THR A 26 1.66 -46.08 4.58
CA THR A 26 0.92 -45.73 3.36
C THR A 26 -0.12 -46.81 3.06
N PRO A 27 -1.22 -46.45 2.45
CA PRO A 27 -1.79 -47.32 1.43
C PRO A 27 -1.83 -46.67 0.06
N GLU A 28 -1.65 -47.56 -0.85
CA GLU A 28 -1.46 -47.42 -2.28
C GLU A 28 -2.62 -46.84 -3.07
N THR A 29 -2.21 -46.30 -4.17
CA THR A 29 -2.84 -46.09 -5.47
C THR A 29 -3.98 -47.03 -5.81
N THR A 30 -5.10 -46.46 -6.29
CA THR A 30 -5.92 -47.18 -7.26
C THR A 30 -6.37 -46.21 -8.35
N THR A 31 -5.85 -46.47 -9.52
CA THR A 31 -6.15 -45.95 -10.83
C THR A 31 -7.55 -46.41 -11.27
N ALA A 32 -8.36 -45.52 -11.79
CA ALA A 32 -9.32 -45.81 -12.84
C ALA A 32 -9.85 -44.51 -13.49
N ALA A 33 -9.39 -44.20 -14.67
CA ALA A 33 -10.24 -43.57 -15.69
C ALA A 33 -11.01 -44.69 -16.41
N PRO A 34 -12.20 -44.42 -16.96
CA PRO A 34 -12.25 -44.01 -18.34
C PRO A 34 -13.42 -43.12 -18.77
N ALA A 35 -13.25 -42.64 -19.98
CA ALA A 35 -14.17 -42.41 -21.08
C ALA A 35 -14.80 -41.02 -21.23
N ALA A 36 -14.38 -40.49 -22.35
CA ALA A 36 -14.92 -39.41 -23.12
C ALA A 36 -16.40 -39.63 -23.53
N THR A 37 -17.14 -38.52 -23.59
CA THR A 37 -18.26 -38.41 -24.53
C THR A 37 -18.24 -37.00 -25.12
N GLU A 38 -18.04 -36.94 -26.41
CA GLU A 38 -18.25 -35.78 -27.28
C GLU A 38 -19.75 -35.46 -27.35
N ALA A 39 -20.03 -34.16 -27.46
CA ALA A 39 -21.00 -33.49 -28.34
C ALA A 39 -21.41 -32.17 -27.62
N ALA A 40 -21.48 -31.05 -28.21
CA ALA A 40 -21.78 -30.47 -29.47
C ALA A 40 -21.50 -28.96 -29.36
N LYS A 41 -21.05 -28.40 -30.45
CA LYS A 41 -20.94 -26.97 -30.73
C LYS A 41 -22.31 -26.29 -30.63
N GLU A 42 -22.31 -25.11 -29.99
CA GLU A 42 -23.19 -24.03 -30.43
C GLU A 42 -22.45 -22.70 -30.23
N GLU A 43 -22.09 -22.11 -31.35
CA GLU A 43 -21.56 -20.77 -31.48
C GLU A 43 -22.69 -19.77 -31.16
N THR A 44 -22.47 -18.94 -30.13
CA THR A 44 -23.22 -17.68 -30.07
C THR A 44 -22.20 -16.54 -29.99
N LYS A 45 -22.04 -15.93 -31.12
CA LYS A 45 -21.29 -14.70 -31.35
C LYS A 45 -22.05 -13.55 -30.71
N ALA A 46 -21.58 -13.04 -29.60
CA ALA A 46 -21.96 -11.74 -29.07
C ALA A 46 -20.77 -10.79 -29.26
N GLU A 47 -20.92 -9.90 -30.20
CA GLU A 47 -20.09 -8.73 -30.38
C GLU A 47 -20.40 -7.77 -29.24
N GLU A 48 -19.58 -7.74 -28.23
CA GLU A 48 -19.54 -6.65 -27.26
C GLU A 48 -18.49 -5.64 -27.72
N LYS A 49 -19.02 -4.55 -28.23
CA LYS A 49 -18.30 -3.40 -28.75
C LYS A 49 -17.64 -2.69 -27.59
N THR A 50 -16.34 -2.85 -27.51
CA THR A 50 -15.49 -2.12 -26.55
C THR A 50 -15.42 -0.66 -26.99
N GLU A 51 -16.19 0.17 -26.37
CA GLU A 51 -16.07 1.63 -26.43
C GLU A 51 -15.46 2.10 -25.11
N ALA A 52 -14.13 2.01 -25.04
CA ALA A 52 -13.36 2.63 -23.99
C ALA A 52 -11.94 2.84 -24.51
N ALA A 53 -11.68 3.98 -25.09
CA ALA A 53 -10.36 4.63 -25.20
C ALA A 53 -10.42 5.81 -26.17
N GLU A 54 -11.03 6.89 -25.79
CA GLU A 54 -10.81 8.21 -26.43
C GLU A 54 -10.88 9.35 -25.40
N GLY A 55 -10.17 9.19 -24.27
CA GLY A 55 -10.05 10.23 -23.25
C GLY A 55 -8.62 10.61 -22.89
N GLU A 56 -7.64 9.81 -23.28
CA GLU A 56 -6.26 9.96 -22.75
C GLU A 56 -5.29 10.75 -23.63
N THR A 57 -5.67 11.15 -24.84
CA THR A 57 -4.70 11.68 -25.81
C THR A 57 -4.56 13.21 -25.83
N LYS A 58 -5.14 13.94 -24.87
CA LYS A 58 -5.06 15.42 -24.90
C LYS A 58 -4.19 16.07 -23.82
N ALA A 59 -3.70 15.30 -22.84
CA ALA A 59 -2.79 15.79 -21.80
C ALA A 59 -1.30 15.62 -22.17
N GLU A 60 -0.98 14.69 -23.04
CA GLU A 60 0.40 14.27 -23.32
C GLU A 60 1.21 15.22 -24.21
N ALA A 61 0.57 16.05 -25.02
CA ALA A 61 1.28 16.90 -25.99
C ALA A 61 1.68 18.29 -25.47
N ALA A 62 1.34 18.65 -24.22
CA ALA A 62 1.54 20.02 -23.71
C ALA A 62 2.75 20.17 -22.76
N ALA A 63 3.45 19.10 -22.40
CA ALA A 63 4.47 19.15 -21.34
C ALA A 63 5.91 19.28 -21.83
N SER A 64 6.24 18.90 -23.06
CA SER A 64 7.62 19.06 -23.57
C SER A 64 7.85 20.53 -23.93
N GLY A 65 8.70 21.20 -23.16
CA GLY A 65 9.07 22.59 -23.35
C GLY A 65 8.52 23.58 -22.30
N LYS A 66 7.77 23.07 -21.30
CA LYS A 66 7.21 23.91 -20.22
C LYS A 66 8.23 24.23 -19.12
N TYR A 67 9.29 23.45 -19.01
CA TYR A 67 10.28 23.57 -17.94
C TYR A 67 11.66 23.92 -18.53
N ASP A 68 12.38 24.83 -17.87
CA ASP A 68 13.77 25.13 -18.20
C ASP A 68 14.67 24.05 -17.59
N THR A 69 14.85 22.96 -18.32
CA THR A 69 15.69 21.84 -17.90
C THR A 69 17.18 22.14 -17.98
N ALA A 70 17.59 23.16 -18.76
CA ALA A 70 19.00 23.47 -18.96
C ALA A 70 19.71 23.87 -17.65
N ASN A 71 18.98 24.53 -16.75
CA ASN A 71 19.49 25.00 -15.46
C ASN A 71 19.08 24.11 -14.27
N MET A 72 18.41 22.98 -14.50
CA MET A 72 18.07 22.04 -13.45
C MET A 72 19.33 21.35 -12.90
N PRO A 73 19.46 21.19 -11.58
CA PRO A 73 20.51 20.37 -11.00
C PRO A 73 20.29 18.89 -11.34
N GLU A 74 21.37 18.15 -11.47
CA GLU A 74 21.31 16.68 -11.53
C GLU A 74 21.07 16.16 -10.11
N VAL A 75 19.98 15.40 -9.90
CA VAL A 75 19.60 14.86 -8.60
C VAL A 75 18.98 13.48 -8.75
N THR A 76 19.30 12.60 -7.81
CA THR A 76 18.62 11.32 -7.65
C THR A 76 17.81 11.38 -6.35
N LEU A 77 16.51 11.10 -6.44
CA LEU A 77 15.59 11.10 -5.32
C LEU A 77 15.20 9.65 -4.99
N VAL A 78 15.26 9.31 -3.71
CA VAL A 78 14.86 7.98 -3.22
C VAL A 78 13.37 7.97 -2.94
N TYR A 79 12.65 7.07 -3.63
CA TYR A 79 11.22 6.87 -3.49
C TYR A 79 10.92 5.53 -2.80
N ALA A 80 10.39 5.58 -1.57
CA ALA A 80 9.99 4.40 -0.83
C ALA A 80 8.55 3.97 -1.21
N GLU A 81 8.41 2.72 -1.67
CA GLU A 81 7.11 2.09 -1.96
C GLU A 81 6.97 0.77 -1.20
N VAL A 82 5.93 0.67 -0.37
CA VAL A 82 5.70 -0.52 0.46
C VAL A 82 5.20 -1.71 -0.35
N ASN A 83 4.51 -1.44 -1.46
CA ASN A 83 3.94 -2.47 -2.31
C ASN A 83 4.93 -2.96 -3.38
N PRO A 84 4.75 -4.20 -3.87
CA PRO A 84 5.45 -4.70 -5.05
C PRO A 84 5.10 -3.90 -6.31
N LEU A 85 6.04 -3.84 -7.26
CA LEU A 85 5.89 -3.06 -8.49
C LEU A 85 4.80 -3.59 -9.44
N ASP A 86 4.38 -4.84 -9.29
CA ASP A 86 3.29 -5.46 -10.07
C ASP A 86 1.89 -5.15 -9.55
N THR A 87 1.80 -4.35 -8.49
CA THR A 87 0.52 -3.82 -7.99
C THR A 87 0.16 -2.50 -8.66
N ILE A 88 -1.13 -2.10 -8.57
CA ILE A 88 -1.60 -0.80 -9.09
C ILE A 88 -0.75 0.36 -8.55
N VAL A 89 -0.50 0.37 -7.24
CA VAL A 89 0.27 1.45 -6.60
C VAL A 89 1.76 1.36 -6.90
N GLY A 90 2.31 0.15 -7.04
CA GLY A 90 3.69 -0.03 -7.48
C GLY A 90 3.89 0.47 -8.91
N GLN A 91 2.93 0.23 -9.80
CA GLN A 91 2.96 0.74 -11.17
C GLN A 91 2.87 2.27 -11.21
N MET A 92 2.05 2.90 -10.36
CA MET A 92 2.03 4.36 -10.22
C MET A 92 3.40 4.95 -9.87
N ALA A 93 4.21 4.26 -9.07
CA ALA A 93 5.57 4.70 -8.75
C ALA A 93 6.48 4.66 -9.97
N ILE A 94 6.33 3.66 -10.84
CA ILE A 94 7.08 3.55 -12.11
C ILE A 94 6.64 4.65 -13.07
N ASP A 95 5.33 4.85 -13.27
CA ASP A 95 4.80 5.87 -14.16
C ASP A 95 5.24 7.28 -13.71
N PHE A 96 5.22 7.53 -12.40
CA PHE A 96 5.72 8.77 -11.82
C PHE A 96 7.21 8.97 -12.10
N LYS A 97 8.04 7.95 -11.87
CA LYS A 97 9.47 7.96 -12.17
C LYS A 97 9.71 8.31 -13.63
N GLU A 98 9.10 7.54 -14.55
CA GLU A 98 9.28 7.74 -16.00
C GLU A 98 8.89 9.16 -16.42
N LYS A 99 7.79 9.68 -15.87
CA LYS A 99 7.33 11.02 -16.19
C LYS A 99 8.24 12.13 -15.65
N VAL A 100 8.77 11.99 -14.45
CA VAL A 100 9.74 12.94 -13.89
C VAL A 100 11.04 12.93 -14.68
N GLU A 101 11.56 11.75 -15.01
CA GLU A 101 12.78 11.60 -15.80
C GLU A 101 12.62 12.18 -17.21
N GLU A 102 11.48 11.93 -17.86
CA GLU A 102 11.15 12.54 -19.17
C GLU A 102 11.08 14.06 -19.11
N LEU A 103 10.30 14.61 -18.16
CA LEU A 103 10.08 16.06 -18.06
C LEU A 103 11.31 16.86 -17.63
N SER A 104 12.27 16.21 -17.00
CA SER A 104 13.53 16.80 -16.54
C SER A 104 14.71 16.58 -17.52
N ASP A 105 14.48 15.99 -18.68
CA ASP A 105 15.55 15.55 -19.61
C ASP A 105 16.60 14.68 -18.90
N GLY A 106 16.16 13.80 -17.98
CA GLY A 106 17.02 12.93 -17.18
C GLY A 106 17.80 13.63 -16.06
N LYS A 107 17.57 14.92 -15.82
CA LYS A 107 18.24 15.66 -14.73
C LYS A 107 17.78 15.21 -13.35
N MET A 108 16.51 14.84 -13.22
CA MET A 108 15.96 14.26 -12.01
C MET A 108 15.72 12.78 -12.26
N THR A 109 16.37 11.93 -11.48
CA THR A 109 16.16 10.48 -11.51
C THR A 109 15.49 10.03 -10.23
N ILE A 110 14.62 9.01 -10.32
CA ILE A 110 13.91 8.44 -9.19
C ILE A 110 14.41 7.01 -8.93
N ASP A 111 14.99 6.78 -7.76
CA ASP A 111 15.36 5.45 -7.29
C ASP A 111 14.20 4.85 -6.50
N VAL A 112 13.41 3.98 -7.14
CA VAL A 112 12.22 3.36 -6.53
C VAL A 112 12.64 2.14 -5.71
N GLN A 113 12.50 2.23 -4.40
CA GLN A 113 12.75 1.18 -3.42
C GLN A 113 11.41 0.53 -3.04
N ALA A 114 11.00 -0.48 -3.80
CA ALA A 114 9.70 -1.13 -3.68
C ALA A 114 9.68 -2.32 -2.71
N SER A 115 8.49 -2.91 -2.54
CA SER A 115 8.27 -4.12 -1.73
C SER A 115 8.66 -3.97 -0.25
N GLY A 116 8.58 -2.76 0.28
CA GLY A 116 8.86 -2.49 1.68
C GLY A 116 10.31 -2.69 2.10
N VAL A 117 11.27 -2.64 1.17
CA VAL A 117 12.70 -2.82 1.49
C VAL A 117 13.23 -1.75 2.44
N LEU A 118 12.60 -0.58 2.49
CA LEU A 118 12.94 0.52 3.41
C LEU A 118 12.08 0.52 4.68
N GLY A 119 11.29 -0.53 4.91
CA GLY A 119 10.43 -0.70 6.07
C GLY A 119 8.94 -0.59 5.75
N SER A 120 8.13 -0.63 6.80
CA SER A 120 6.69 -0.38 6.72
C SER A 120 6.40 1.10 6.45
N GLU A 121 5.14 1.42 6.14
CA GLU A 121 4.70 2.81 5.94
C GLU A 121 5.06 3.73 7.12
N ASN A 122 4.93 3.23 8.35
CA ASN A 122 5.31 3.99 9.55
C ASN A 122 6.84 4.15 9.67
N ASP A 123 7.63 3.11 9.38
CA ASP A 123 9.10 3.20 9.42
C ASP A 123 9.62 4.23 8.40
N VAL A 124 9.01 4.24 7.21
CA VAL A 124 9.32 5.23 6.16
C VAL A 124 8.97 6.64 6.61
N LEU A 125 7.76 6.84 7.17
CA LEU A 125 7.34 8.14 7.70
C LEU A 125 8.22 8.61 8.85
N ASP A 126 8.55 7.74 9.80
CA ASP A 126 9.44 8.05 10.92
C ASP A 126 10.84 8.48 10.41
N THR A 127 11.33 7.83 9.36
CA THR A 127 12.61 8.18 8.73
C THR A 127 12.55 9.55 8.06
N MET A 128 11.51 9.82 7.27
CA MET A 128 11.32 11.09 6.56
C MET A 128 11.14 12.25 7.55
N LEU A 129 10.25 12.07 8.54
CA LEU A 129 9.92 13.11 9.53
C LEU A 129 11.03 13.32 10.56
N GLY A 130 11.83 12.28 10.82
CA GLY A 130 13.01 12.34 11.69
C GLY A 130 14.20 13.10 11.09
N GLY A 131 14.13 13.54 9.83
CA GLY A 131 15.16 14.29 9.15
C GLY A 131 16.39 13.44 8.78
N GLY A 132 16.23 12.13 8.62
CA GLY A 132 17.32 11.21 8.29
C GLY A 132 17.91 11.39 6.88
N GLY A 133 17.20 12.08 5.98
CA GLY A 133 17.68 12.46 4.64
C GLY A 133 17.99 11.29 3.69
N THR A 134 17.49 10.09 4.00
CA THR A 134 17.72 8.88 3.17
C THR A 134 16.54 8.50 2.30
N ILE A 135 15.38 9.11 2.54
CA ILE A 135 14.14 8.92 1.77
C ILE A 135 13.60 10.31 1.45
N ASP A 136 13.49 10.60 0.16
CA ASP A 136 13.06 11.91 -0.32
C ASP A 136 11.54 11.96 -0.53
N MET A 137 10.93 10.84 -0.92
CA MET A 137 9.51 10.74 -1.18
C MET A 137 8.98 9.35 -0.91
N SER A 138 7.66 9.26 -0.69
CA SER A 138 6.96 8.00 -0.51
C SER A 138 5.50 8.14 -0.91
N ARG A 139 4.91 7.06 -1.37
CA ARG A 139 3.46 6.89 -1.40
C ARG A 139 3.02 6.32 -0.05
N ILE A 140 2.05 6.97 0.55
CA ILE A 140 1.48 6.59 1.84
C ILE A 140 -0.05 6.59 1.77
N SER A 141 -0.70 5.90 2.70
CA SER A 141 -2.14 6.04 2.91
C SER A 141 -2.47 7.48 3.30
N ALA A 142 -3.48 8.09 2.67
CA ALA A 142 -3.79 9.51 2.85
C ALA A 142 -3.95 9.94 4.32
N PHE A 143 -4.41 9.03 5.17
CA PHE A 143 -4.64 9.25 6.60
C PHE A 143 -3.44 8.89 7.50
N ALA A 144 -2.34 8.35 6.97
CA ALA A 144 -1.20 7.91 7.78
C ALA A 144 -0.59 9.05 8.60
N LEU A 145 -0.57 10.27 8.05
CA LEU A 145 -0.03 11.45 8.72
C LEU A 145 -0.86 11.92 9.93
N ASN A 146 -2.05 11.33 10.17
CA ASN A 146 -2.84 11.66 11.36
C ASN A 146 -2.08 11.37 12.66
N GLY A 147 -1.33 10.27 12.71
CA GLY A 147 -0.49 9.91 13.86
C GLY A 147 0.57 10.95 14.19
N TYR A 148 0.91 11.82 13.24
CA TYR A 148 1.91 12.87 13.32
C TYR A 148 1.31 14.28 13.44
N GLY A 149 -0.01 14.41 13.49
CA GLY A 149 -0.71 15.67 13.74
C GLY A 149 -1.51 16.24 12.58
N ALA A 150 -1.31 15.81 11.35
CA ALA A 150 -2.14 16.18 10.20
C ALA A 150 -3.49 15.44 10.27
N LYS A 151 -4.60 16.17 10.35
CA LYS A 151 -5.93 15.59 10.65
C LYS A 151 -6.95 15.72 9.54
N LYS A 152 -6.78 16.67 8.61
CA LYS A 152 -7.72 16.84 7.49
C LYS A 152 -7.90 15.53 6.71
N SER A 153 -6.81 14.84 6.43
CA SER A 153 -6.81 13.57 5.68
C SER A 153 -7.58 12.44 6.36
N LEU A 154 -7.89 12.52 7.67
CA LEU A 154 -8.77 11.55 8.32
C LEU A 154 -10.18 11.52 7.71
N LEU A 155 -10.64 12.65 7.17
CA LEU A 155 -11.94 12.71 6.52
C LEU A 155 -12.02 11.75 5.32
N LEU A 156 -10.88 11.45 4.68
CA LEU A 156 -10.79 10.54 3.54
C LEU A 156 -10.92 9.06 3.95
N SER A 157 -10.75 8.73 5.22
CA SER A 157 -10.91 7.37 5.76
C SER A 157 -12.32 7.07 6.25
N ILE A 158 -13.20 8.08 6.31
CA ILE A 158 -14.59 7.89 6.73
C ILE A 158 -15.31 7.04 5.67
N PRO A 159 -16.00 5.95 6.08
CA PRO A 159 -16.76 5.13 5.14
C PRO A 159 -17.77 5.94 4.34
N TYR A 160 -17.87 5.67 3.06
CA TYR A 160 -18.82 6.31 2.14
C TYR A 160 -18.63 7.83 1.94
N THR A 161 -17.45 8.38 2.25
CA THR A 161 -17.12 9.80 1.96
C THR A 161 -17.25 10.10 0.47
N PHE A 162 -16.88 9.17 -0.40
CA PHE A 162 -17.04 9.29 -1.83
C PHE A 162 -18.13 8.35 -2.33
N ALA A 163 -19.05 8.90 -3.12
CA ALA A 163 -20.15 8.13 -3.70
C ALA A 163 -19.65 7.16 -4.80
N ASP A 164 -18.69 7.64 -5.58
CA ASP A 164 -18.11 6.94 -6.70
C ASP A 164 -16.71 7.48 -7.02
N ARG A 165 -16.10 6.94 -8.06
CA ARG A 165 -14.78 7.31 -8.53
C ARG A 165 -14.70 8.75 -9.05
N GLU A 166 -15.72 9.22 -9.75
CA GLU A 166 -15.78 10.59 -10.27
C GLU A 166 -15.79 11.61 -9.12
N HIS A 167 -16.58 11.34 -8.08
CA HIS A 167 -16.60 12.18 -6.88
C HIS A 167 -15.22 12.27 -6.21
N PHE A 168 -14.48 11.15 -6.13
CA PHE A 168 -13.11 11.17 -5.61
C PHE A 168 -12.20 12.04 -6.47
N TRP A 169 -12.22 11.91 -7.81
CA TRP A 169 -11.35 12.68 -8.67
C TRP A 169 -11.72 14.15 -8.71
N ASN A 170 -12.99 14.51 -8.57
CA ASN A 170 -13.42 15.90 -8.39
C ASN A 170 -12.83 16.52 -7.12
N PHE A 171 -12.73 15.74 -6.04
CA PHE A 171 -11.99 16.17 -4.85
C PHE A 171 -10.49 16.22 -5.12
N ALA A 172 -9.89 15.14 -5.60
CA ALA A 172 -8.44 14.99 -5.74
C ALA A 172 -7.76 16.01 -6.66
N THR A 173 -8.55 16.66 -7.54
CA THR A 173 -8.09 17.71 -8.47
C THR A 173 -8.61 19.10 -8.11
N SER A 174 -9.15 19.28 -6.90
CA SER A 174 -9.72 20.55 -6.43
C SER A 174 -8.75 21.32 -5.52
N ASP A 175 -9.00 22.61 -5.35
CA ASP A 175 -8.30 23.47 -4.39
C ASP A 175 -8.41 22.92 -2.95
N LEU A 176 -9.51 22.21 -2.62
CA LEU A 176 -9.67 21.57 -1.33
C LEU A 176 -8.65 20.45 -1.11
N ALA A 177 -8.33 19.67 -2.15
CA ALA A 177 -7.28 18.66 -2.07
C ALA A 177 -5.90 19.30 -1.82
N ASP A 178 -5.63 20.45 -2.45
CA ASP A 178 -4.40 21.22 -2.22
C ASP A 178 -4.26 21.68 -0.77
N GLU A 179 -5.36 22.09 -0.12
CA GLU A 179 -5.36 22.41 1.31
C GLU A 179 -5.02 21.20 2.19
N PHE A 180 -5.51 20.00 1.83
CA PHE A 180 -5.22 18.77 2.56
C PHE A 180 -3.76 18.34 2.36
N LEU A 181 -3.25 18.44 1.14
CA LEU A 181 -1.87 18.15 0.79
C LEU A 181 -0.87 19.11 1.43
N ALA A 182 -1.28 20.35 1.70
CA ALA A 182 -0.46 21.37 2.37
C ALA A 182 -0.45 21.19 3.91
N GLU A 183 -1.46 20.56 4.50
CA GLU A 183 -1.59 20.44 5.96
C GLU A 183 -0.32 19.95 6.68
N PRO A 184 0.43 18.94 6.19
CA PRO A 184 1.64 18.50 6.88
C PRO A 184 2.68 19.61 7.05
N VAL A 185 2.85 20.47 6.04
CA VAL A 185 3.74 21.63 6.12
C VAL A 185 3.21 22.64 7.13
N GLU A 186 1.91 22.93 7.11
CA GLU A 186 1.26 23.85 8.06
C GLU A 186 1.42 23.40 9.51
N GLN A 187 1.46 22.08 9.73
CA GLN A 187 1.71 21.49 11.05
C GLN A 187 3.20 21.36 11.39
N GLY A 188 4.10 21.78 10.53
CA GLY A 188 5.54 21.75 10.77
C GLY A 188 6.17 20.36 10.62
N LEU A 189 5.53 19.44 9.90
CA LEU A 189 6.03 18.07 9.74
C LEU A 189 7.21 17.93 8.76
N GLY A 190 7.52 18.98 7.99
CA GLY A 190 8.65 18.94 7.06
C GLY A 190 8.43 18.14 5.78
N VAL A 191 7.22 17.62 5.56
CA VAL A 191 6.81 16.91 4.34
C VAL A 191 5.60 17.60 3.72
N ARG A 192 5.42 17.45 2.42
CA ARG A 192 4.29 17.99 1.66
C ARG A 192 3.67 16.91 0.80
N GLY A 193 2.32 16.83 0.78
CA GLY A 193 1.60 16.06 -0.21
C GLY A 193 1.75 16.65 -1.60
N LEU A 194 1.96 15.81 -2.59
CA LEU A 194 2.09 16.24 -3.99
C LEU A 194 0.78 16.07 -4.76
N PHE A 195 0.17 14.91 -4.61
CA PHE A 195 -1.10 14.56 -5.25
C PHE A 195 -1.70 13.31 -4.59
N TYR A 196 -2.96 13.03 -4.93
CA TYR A 196 -3.64 11.81 -4.55
C TYR A 196 -3.64 10.80 -5.69
N GLY A 197 -3.54 9.52 -5.33
CA GLY A 197 -3.78 8.38 -6.21
C GLY A 197 -4.95 7.55 -5.69
N GLU A 198 -5.50 6.68 -6.53
CA GLU A 198 -6.65 5.86 -6.24
C GLU A 198 -6.31 4.37 -6.32
N GLU A 199 -6.76 3.60 -5.33
CA GLU A 199 -6.66 2.13 -5.31
C GLU A 199 -8.03 1.45 -5.48
N GLY A 200 -9.11 2.21 -5.68
CA GLY A 200 -10.48 1.71 -5.70
C GLY A 200 -11.12 1.63 -4.32
N PHE A 201 -12.22 0.89 -4.23
CA PHE A 201 -12.99 0.75 -3.00
C PHE A 201 -12.35 -0.24 -2.03
N ARG A 202 -12.43 0.08 -0.75
CA ARG A 202 -11.98 -0.80 0.33
C ARG A 202 -13.09 -1.78 0.69
N HIS A 203 -12.73 -3.06 0.75
CA HIS A 203 -13.63 -4.16 1.09
C HIS A 203 -13.11 -4.96 2.29
N PHE A 204 -14.01 -5.63 2.99
CA PHE A 204 -13.65 -6.66 3.95
C PHE A 204 -13.43 -8.00 3.25
N PHE A 205 -12.42 -8.72 3.68
CA PHE A 205 -12.13 -10.09 3.25
C PHE A 205 -12.14 -11.01 4.47
N PHE A 206 -12.97 -12.03 4.44
CA PHE A 206 -13.14 -12.99 5.52
C PHE A 206 -12.71 -14.38 5.08
N LYS A 207 -12.26 -15.20 6.05
CA LYS A 207 -11.95 -16.62 5.80
C LYS A 207 -13.20 -17.49 5.74
N GLU A 208 -14.24 -17.06 6.43
CA GLU A 208 -15.54 -17.70 6.51
C GLU A 208 -16.59 -16.72 6.03
N GLU A 209 -17.75 -17.23 5.64
CA GLU A 209 -18.86 -16.43 5.14
C GLU A 209 -19.41 -15.55 6.27
N ALA A 210 -19.60 -14.25 5.98
CA ALA A 210 -20.20 -13.28 6.88
C ALA A 210 -21.20 -12.42 6.08
N ASN A 211 -22.48 -12.64 6.31
CA ASN A 211 -23.57 -12.02 5.55
C ASN A 211 -24.38 -11.01 6.36
N THR A 212 -24.23 -11.01 7.67
CA THR A 212 -24.97 -10.15 8.60
C THR A 212 -24.01 -9.41 9.54
N LEU A 213 -24.50 -8.36 10.19
CA LEU A 213 -23.72 -7.66 11.22
C LEU A 213 -23.43 -8.55 12.45
N GLU A 214 -24.34 -9.50 12.73
CA GLU A 214 -24.14 -10.47 13.80
C GLU A 214 -22.93 -11.36 13.54
N ASP A 215 -22.67 -11.72 12.29
CA ASP A 215 -21.54 -12.56 11.90
C ASP A 215 -20.18 -11.86 12.12
N LEU A 216 -20.18 -10.53 12.20
CA LEU A 216 -18.98 -9.74 12.45
C LEU A 216 -18.59 -9.66 13.93
N LYS A 217 -19.53 -9.95 14.84
CA LYS A 217 -19.29 -9.81 16.28
C LYS A 217 -18.13 -10.68 16.77
N GLY A 218 -17.15 -10.04 17.39
CA GLY A 218 -15.99 -10.71 17.97
C GLY A 218 -14.93 -11.15 16.96
N LEU A 219 -15.16 -11.01 15.63
CA LEU A 219 -14.13 -11.29 14.63
C LEU A 219 -12.91 -10.39 14.83
N LYS A 220 -11.73 -10.91 14.57
CA LYS A 220 -10.51 -10.13 14.50
C LYS A 220 -10.32 -9.64 13.07
N ILE A 221 -10.38 -8.33 12.86
CA ILE A 221 -10.28 -7.71 11.55
C ILE A 221 -9.04 -6.79 11.53
N ARG A 222 -8.10 -7.06 10.61
CA ARG A 222 -6.93 -6.22 10.43
C ARG A 222 -7.33 -4.97 9.67
N VAL A 223 -6.96 -3.81 10.18
CA VAL A 223 -7.15 -2.50 9.56
C VAL A 223 -5.88 -1.67 9.64
N SER A 224 -5.85 -0.55 8.93
CA SER A 224 -4.79 0.44 9.07
C SER A 224 -4.81 1.07 10.47
N ASN A 225 -3.65 1.50 10.94
CA ASN A 225 -3.50 2.14 12.24
C ASN A 225 -4.03 3.59 12.21
N ASP A 226 -5.33 3.74 12.14
CA ASP A 226 -5.99 5.03 12.26
C ASP A 226 -7.28 4.92 13.09
N PRO A 227 -7.67 5.99 13.81
CA PRO A 227 -8.81 5.95 14.73
C PRO A 227 -10.15 5.75 14.03
N VAL A 228 -10.31 6.13 12.77
CA VAL A 228 -11.55 5.95 12.01
C VAL A 228 -11.73 4.47 11.68
N MET A 229 -10.70 3.82 11.15
CA MET A 229 -10.76 2.39 10.79
C MET A 229 -10.93 1.50 12.01
N THR A 230 -10.20 1.75 13.08
CA THR A 230 -10.34 1.00 14.34
C THR A 230 -11.71 1.24 14.99
N GLY A 231 -12.19 2.49 14.99
CA GLY A 231 -13.52 2.85 15.49
C GLY A 231 -14.66 2.22 14.68
N MET A 232 -14.53 2.20 13.34
CA MET A 232 -15.49 1.55 12.46
C MET A 232 -15.62 0.05 12.79
N VAL A 233 -14.51 -0.67 12.88
CA VAL A 233 -14.52 -2.11 13.21
C VAL A 233 -15.12 -2.36 14.58
N ALA A 234 -14.79 -1.53 15.59
CA ALA A 234 -15.39 -1.61 16.92
C ALA A 234 -16.89 -1.33 16.89
N GLY A 235 -17.34 -0.34 16.10
CA GLY A 235 -18.76 -0.04 15.88
C GLY A 235 -19.56 -1.18 15.24
N LEU A 236 -18.90 -2.01 14.44
CA LEU A 236 -19.47 -3.24 13.87
C LEU A 236 -19.50 -4.41 14.87
N GLY A 237 -18.99 -4.24 16.11
CA GLY A 237 -18.92 -5.29 17.13
C GLY A 237 -17.74 -6.25 16.94
N ALA A 238 -16.82 -5.97 16.03
CA ALA A 238 -15.61 -6.73 15.79
C ALA A 238 -14.40 -6.17 16.56
N ASN A 239 -13.30 -6.90 16.59
CA ASN A 239 -12.05 -6.51 17.23
C ASN A 239 -11.04 -6.07 16.17
N ALA A 240 -10.69 -4.78 16.19
CA ALA A 240 -9.66 -4.26 15.29
C ALA A 240 -8.27 -4.76 15.71
N THR A 241 -7.46 -5.13 14.70
CA THR A 241 -6.01 -5.35 14.84
C THR A 241 -5.29 -4.47 13.81
N VAL A 242 -4.16 -3.92 14.14
CA VAL A 242 -3.33 -3.06 13.30
C VAL A 242 -2.02 -3.74 12.94
#